data_77a249f3c77452399fe82566bf2350a3
#
_entry.id   77a249f3c77452399fe82566bf2350a3
#
_cell.length_a   1.000
_cell.length_b   1.000
_cell.length_c   1.000
_cell.angle_alpha   90.00
_cell.angle_beta   90.00
_cell.angle_gamma   90.00
#
_symmetry.space_group_name_H-M   'P 1'
#
loop_
_entity.id
_entity.type
_entity.pdbx_description
1 polymer ?
#
loop_
_entity_poly.entity_id
_entity_poly.type
_entity_poly.pdbx_seq_one_letter_code
_entity_poly.pdbx_strand_id
1 'polypeptide(L)'
;MTEGTISSVNSLSCKLNLPLGPALRDPSLEADLQSRLDDGHRIYVIGDIHGHLATFKALLHRLDLKPEDRVVCLGDMIDRGPNSAGLMHLLRLHPQVICLKGNHEQMAIQCVQSDGSFEAWKPWMQRGGKSTYASYIVQANGDLYEAKRQMAEDFMWLDTLPTQIVLDHLRFVHAGYDPRMPLDMQGEKELLWIRKEWFQHEGAVDPARTVFFGHTTTTKLGDAAGEVAYSPNVLSDGRPTWVGMDVGAYNHVAPGLAAVEATTFRCVKQPTLRCDRWFERIDTRAKRKSKGKERVWKGEENLREADVAMSFGLKALAGRAKSASTATLRAQRELEEAGVVFPLQPDAFTIGGYRVYRKSPEETDAVTRGPTSFRVYRQRERCYVRQEPTNRLQAV
;
A
#
# COMPACT_ATOMS: atom_id res chain seq x y z
N MET A 1 38.87 34.58 11.16
CA MET A 1 37.80 34.34 12.13
C MET A 1 36.53 34.92 11.56
N THR A 2 35.71 34.10 11.01
CA THR A 2 34.25 34.22 10.92
C THR A 2 33.72 32.88 10.43
N GLU A 3 33.22 32.12 11.36
CA GLU A 3 32.54 30.85 11.12
C GLU A 3 31.24 31.09 10.39
N GLY A 4 31.12 30.58 9.18
CA GLY A 4 29.87 30.51 8.44
C GLY A 4 29.09 29.29 8.88
N THR A 5 28.03 29.51 9.61
CA THR A 5 27.03 28.53 10.04
C THR A 5 26.45 27.81 8.85
N ILE A 6 26.80 26.54 8.68
CA ILE A 6 26.14 25.61 7.75
C ILE A 6 24.81 25.24 8.40
N SER A 7 23.74 25.82 7.88
CA SER A 7 22.36 25.44 8.16
C SER A 7 22.15 23.98 7.80
N SER A 8 21.94 23.14 8.81
CA SER A 8 21.63 21.72 8.71
C SER A 8 20.29 21.52 8.00
N VAL A 9 20.34 21.22 6.73
CA VAL A 9 19.21 20.59 6.01
C VAL A 9 19.19 19.15 6.45
N ASN A 10 18.51 18.87 7.55
CA ASN A 10 18.13 17.52 7.93
C ASN A 10 17.10 16.99 6.92
N SER A 11 17.58 16.57 5.77
CA SER A 11 16.86 15.65 4.91
C SER A 11 16.73 14.34 5.69
N LEU A 12 15.50 13.93 5.99
CA LEU A 12 15.14 12.59 6.40
C LEU A 12 15.43 11.59 5.26
N SER A 13 16.69 11.47 4.87
CA SER A 13 17.14 10.34 4.07
C SER A 13 17.18 9.14 4.99
N CYS A 14 16.10 8.37 5.00
CA CYS A 14 16.17 7.03 5.52
C CYS A 14 17.29 6.30 4.81
N LYS A 15 18.30 5.86 5.57
CA LYS A 15 19.36 4.99 5.08
C LYS A 15 18.77 3.63 4.77
N LEU A 16 18.13 3.49 3.62
CA LEU A 16 17.93 2.20 2.99
C LEU A 16 19.33 1.78 2.51
N ASN A 17 19.86 0.71 3.07
CA ASN A 17 21.27 0.31 2.88
C ASN A 17 21.54 -0.37 1.51
N LEU A 18 20.52 -0.55 0.67
CA LEU A 18 20.70 -1.10 -0.66
C LEU A 18 20.72 0.03 -1.70
N PRO A 19 21.65 0.00 -2.66
CA PRO A 19 21.68 0.99 -3.72
C PRO A 19 20.40 0.92 -4.55
N LEU A 20 19.89 2.09 -4.95
CA LEU A 20 18.79 2.20 -5.89
C LEU A 20 19.31 1.84 -7.29
N GLY A 21 18.47 1.14 -8.06
CA GLY A 21 18.83 0.63 -9.37
C GLY A 21 18.73 1.68 -10.49
N PRO A 22 19.12 1.29 -11.71
CA PRO A 22 18.84 2.08 -12.92
C PRO A 22 17.34 2.09 -13.23
N ALA A 23 16.94 2.97 -14.14
CA ALA A 23 15.59 2.92 -14.71
C ALA A 23 15.33 1.60 -15.43
N LEU A 24 14.14 1.05 -15.23
CA LEU A 24 13.67 -0.13 -15.94
C LEU A 24 12.54 0.28 -16.90
N ARG A 25 12.67 -0.07 -18.17
CA ARG A 25 11.65 0.10 -19.21
C ARG A 25 11.34 -1.23 -19.86
N ASP A 26 10.14 -1.37 -20.39
CA ASP A 26 9.72 -2.49 -21.22
C ASP A 26 9.30 -1.98 -22.61
N PRO A 27 10.20 -2.01 -23.60
CA PRO A 27 9.92 -1.54 -24.95
C PRO A 27 8.78 -2.30 -25.65
N SER A 28 8.57 -3.59 -25.32
CA SER A 28 7.49 -4.39 -25.90
C SER A 28 6.13 -3.93 -25.37
N LEU A 29 6.06 -3.64 -24.06
CA LEU A 29 4.88 -3.07 -23.43
C LEU A 29 4.58 -1.67 -23.95
N GLU A 30 5.62 -0.83 -24.13
CA GLU A 30 5.46 0.53 -24.68
C GLU A 30 4.91 0.47 -26.11
N ALA A 31 5.41 -0.43 -26.94
CA ALA A 31 4.91 -0.62 -28.32
C ALA A 31 3.45 -1.12 -28.36
N ASP A 32 3.06 -2.08 -27.48
CA ASP A 32 1.67 -2.53 -27.36
C ASP A 32 0.74 -1.39 -26.95
N LEU A 33 1.14 -0.61 -25.95
CA LEU A 33 0.33 0.54 -25.49
C LEU A 33 0.21 1.63 -26.55
N GLN A 34 1.29 1.94 -27.29
CA GLN A 34 1.27 2.91 -28.37
C GLN A 34 0.32 2.46 -29.49
N SER A 35 0.46 1.20 -29.94
CA SER A 35 -0.44 0.64 -30.96
C SER A 35 -1.92 0.74 -30.57
N ARG A 36 -2.24 0.46 -29.30
CA ARG A 36 -3.62 0.61 -28.81
C ARG A 36 -4.12 2.05 -28.87
N LEU A 37 -3.29 3.04 -28.53
CA LEU A 37 -3.65 4.44 -28.66
C LEU A 37 -3.87 4.84 -30.12
N ASP A 38 -3.02 4.36 -31.03
CA ASP A 38 -3.11 4.61 -32.47
C ASP A 38 -4.40 4.03 -33.09
N ASP A 39 -4.85 2.89 -32.54
CA ASP A 39 -6.11 2.23 -32.88
C ASP A 39 -7.35 2.88 -32.19
N GLY A 40 -7.15 3.93 -31.38
CA GLY A 40 -8.21 4.67 -30.72
C GLY A 40 -8.74 4.00 -29.44
N HIS A 41 -8.02 3.05 -28.85
CA HIS A 41 -8.36 2.46 -27.55
C HIS A 41 -7.93 3.35 -26.40
N ARG A 42 -8.57 3.19 -25.23
CA ARG A 42 -8.37 4.06 -24.09
C ARG A 42 -7.28 3.51 -23.16
N ILE A 43 -6.45 4.42 -22.64
CA ILE A 43 -5.57 4.14 -21.51
C ILE A 43 -6.01 5.02 -20.34
N TYR A 44 -6.38 4.38 -19.24
CA TYR A 44 -6.66 5.06 -17.98
C TYR A 44 -5.44 5.02 -17.07
N VAL A 45 -5.18 6.12 -16.38
CA VAL A 45 -4.07 6.24 -15.43
C VAL A 45 -4.62 6.37 -14.02
N ILE A 46 -4.10 5.60 -13.09
CA ILE A 46 -4.47 5.61 -11.67
C ILE A 46 -3.22 5.84 -10.83
N GLY A 47 -3.30 6.72 -9.83
CA GLY A 47 -2.21 6.98 -8.88
C GLY A 47 -2.11 5.93 -7.78
N ASP A 48 -1.61 6.36 -6.62
CA ASP A 48 -1.33 5.54 -5.46
C ASP A 48 -2.58 4.83 -4.91
N ILE A 49 -2.57 3.50 -4.89
CA ILE A 49 -3.73 2.69 -4.48
C ILE A 49 -3.63 2.29 -3.01
N HIS A 50 -2.43 2.00 -2.53
CA HIS A 50 -2.15 1.73 -1.12
C HIS A 50 -3.07 0.69 -0.49
N GLY A 51 -3.21 -0.50 -1.09
CA GLY A 51 -3.97 -1.60 -0.51
C GLY A 51 -5.49 -1.38 -0.40
N HIS A 52 -6.05 -0.37 -1.06
CA HIS A 52 -7.49 -0.07 -1.07
C HIS A 52 -8.21 -0.89 -2.14
N LEU A 53 -8.19 -2.22 -1.98
CA LEU A 53 -8.70 -3.19 -2.96
C LEU A 53 -10.17 -2.99 -3.33
N ALA A 54 -11.04 -2.82 -2.35
CA ALA A 54 -12.47 -2.68 -2.63
C ALA A 54 -12.78 -1.39 -3.40
N THR A 55 -12.10 -0.30 -3.04
CA THR A 55 -12.18 0.99 -3.74
C THR A 55 -11.64 0.89 -5.17
N PHE A 56 -10.52 0.19 -5.36
CA PHE A 56 -9.94 -0.04 -6.68
C PHE A 56 -10.88 -0.86 -7.58
N LYS A 57 -11.46 -1.94 -7.07
CA LYS A 57 -12.47 -2.73 -7.79
C LYS A 57 -13.68 -1.88 -8.20
N ALA A 58 -14.16 -1.04 -7.28
CA ALA A 58 -15.28 -0.14 -7.55
C ALA A 58 -14.92 0.90 -8.62
N LEU A 59 -13.69 1.43 -8.62
CA LEU A 59 -13.21 2.32 -9.66
C LEU A 59 -13.15 1.61 -11.02
N LEU A 60 -12.51 0.43 -11.11
CA LEU A 60 -12.45 -0.35 -12.35
C LEU A 60 -13.83 -0.62 -12.95
N HIS A 61 -14.79 -0.98 -12.11
CA HIS A 61 -16.18 -1.20 -12.56
C HIS A 61 -16.80 0.06 -13.18
N ARG A 62 -16.48 1.24 -12.67
CA ARG A 62 -16.98 2.52 -13.20
C ARG A 62 -16.33 2.94 -14.51
N LEU A 63 -15.16 2.40 -14.86
CA LEU A 63 -14.47 2.74 -16.10
C LEU A 63 -15.13 2.14 -17.33
N ASP A 64 -15.94 1.12 -17.16
CA ASP A 64 -16.60 0.39 -18.27
C ASP A 64 -15.58 0.05 -19.37
N LEU A 65 -14.54 -0.71 -18.97
CA LEU A 65 -13.42 -1.05 -19.84
C LEU A 65 -13.84 -1.97 -20.96
N LYS A 66 -13.48 -1.63 -22.18
CA LYS A 66 -13.53 -2.55 -23.32
C LYS A 66 -12.32 -3.51 -23.26
N PRO A 67 -12.35 -4.67 -23.94
CA PRO A 67 -11.26 -5.65 -23.88
C PRO A 67 -9.88 -5.09 -24.27
N GLU A 68 -9.85 -4.13 -25.18
CA GLU A 68 -8.63 -3.53 -25.72
C GLU A 68 -8.10 -2.38 -24.86
N ASP A 69 -8.95 -1.79 -24.00
CA ASP A 69 -8.55 -0.71 -23.10
C ASP A 69 -7.52 -1.20 -22.07
N ARG A 70 -6.71 -0.29 -21.56
CA ARG A 70 -5.70 -0.58 -20.52
C ARG A 70 -5.82 0.41 -19.36
N VAL A 71 -5.37 -0.05 -18.20
CA VAL A 71 -5.21 0.74 -16.98
C VAL A 71 -3.76 0.72 -16.57
N VAL A 72 -3.13 1.87 -16.41
CA VAL A 72 -1.77 2.02 -15.90
C VAL A 72 -1.85 2.53 -14.47
N CYS A 73 -1.39 1.71 -13.51
CA CYS A 73 -1.21 2.08 -12.11
C CYS A 73 0.21 2.60 -11.91
N LEU A 74 0.35 3.80 -11.37
CA LEU A 74 1.63 4.51 -11.28
C LEU A 74 2.55 4.08 -10.13
N GLY A 75 2.25 2.96 -9.46
CA GLY A 75 3.00 2.47 -8.29
C GLY A 75 2.27 2.72 -6.98
N ASP A 76 2.96 2.47 -5.86
CA ASP A 76 2.42 2.53 -4.51
C ASP A 76 1.09 1.77 -4.35
N MET A 77 1.11 0.52 -4.80
CA MET A 77 -0.02 -0.39 -4.73
C MET A 77 -0.21 -0.96 -3.33
N ILE A 78 0.88 -1.17 -2.62
CA ILE A 78 0.92 -1.75 -1.28
C ILE A 78 0.95 -0.67 -0.18
N ASP A 79 0.89 -1.12 1.08
CA ASP A 79 1.01 -0.33 2.30
C ASP A 79 -0.19 0.55 2.65
N ARG A 80 -0.26 0.96 3.92
CA ARG A 80 -1.25 1.89 4.48
C ARG A 80 -2.69 1.36 4.53
N GLY A 81 -3.22 0.87 3.41
CA GLY A 81 -4.57 0.33 3.31
C GLY A 81 -4.70 -1.11 3.79
N PRO A 82 -5.94 -1.63 3.87
CA PRO A 82 -6.23 -2.86 4.59
C PRO A 82 -5.86 -4.15 3.84
N ASN A 83 -5.75 -4.13 2.51
CA ASN A 83 -5.72 -5.35 1.73
C ASN A 83 -4.72 -5.32 0.56
N SER A 84 -3.43 -5.16 0.90
CA SER A 84 -2.36 -5.22 -0.10
C SER A 84 -2.25 -6.62 -0.74
N ALA A 85 -2.34 -7.70 0.05
CA ALA A 85 -2.23 -9.06 -0.47
C ALA A 85 -3.31 -9.40 -1.51
N GLY A 86 -4.58 -9.07 -1.21
CA GLY A 86 -5.67 -9.27 -2.16
C GLY A 86 -5.56 -8.37 -3.39
N LEU A 87 -5.03 -7.14 -3.24
CA LEU A 87 -4.77 -6.25 -4.37
C LEU A 87 -3.66 -6.81 -5.26
N MET A 88 -2.55 -7.30 -4.70
CA MET A 88 -1.47 -7.95 -5.44
C MET A 88 -1.97 -9.13 -6.27
N HIS A 89 -2.78 -10.00 -5.66
CA HIS A 89 -3.41 -11.11 -6.36
C HIS A 89 -4.26 -10.64 -7.56
N LEU A 90 -5.05 -9.58 -7.39
CA LEU A 90 -5.84 -9.01 -8.47
C LEU A 90 -4.95 -8.45 -9.58
N LEU A 91 -3.97 -7.63 -9.24
CA LEU A 91 -3.12 -6.92 -10.21
C LEU A 91 -2.30 -7.89 -11.09
N ARG A 92 -1.79 -8.97 -10.49
CA ARG A 92 -1.02 -9.99 -11.21
C ARG A 92 -1.86 -10.79 -12.22
N LEU A 93 -3.16 -10.92 -11.99
CA LEU A 93 -4.06 -11.73 -12.82
C LEU A 93 -4.93 -10.90 -13.77
N HIS A 94 -5.03 -9.59 -13.57
CA HIS A 94 -5.92 -8.76 -14.37
C HIS A 94 -5.28 -8.39 -15.73
N PRO A 95 -5.81 -8.88 -16.86
CA PRO A 95 -5.14 -8.77 -18.16
C PRO A 95 -5.04 -7.33 -18.70
N GLN A 96 -5.85 -6.41 -18.17
CA GLN A 96 -5.91 -5.03 -18.63
C GLN A 96 -5.17 -4.05 -17.73
N VAL A 97 -4.64 -4.51 -16.58
CA VAL A 97 -3.96 -3.64 -15.62
C VAL A 97 -2.45 -3.82 -15.72
N ILE A 98 -1.78 -2.70 -15.90
CA ILE A 98 -0.32 -2.58 -15.98
C ILE A 98 0.13 -1.77 -14.78
N CYS A 99 1.21 -2.20 -14.14
CA CYS A 99 1.72 -1.57 -12.94
C CYS A 99 3.13 -1.04 -13.15
N LEU A 100 3.40 0.15 -12.63
CA LEU A 100 4.74 0.66 -12.42
C LEU A 100 5.21 0.34 -11.00
N LYS A 101 6.53 0.30 -10.80
CA LYS A 101 7.15 0.24 -9.48
C LYS A 101 7.03 1.61 -8.80
N GLY A 102 6.54 1.64 -7.55
CA GLY A 102 6.56 2.81 -6.68
C GLY A 102 7.64 2.69 -5.60
N ASN A 103 7.82 3.73 -4.80
CA ASN A 103 8.80 3.70 -3.72
C ASN A 103 8.39 2.78 -2.57
N HIS A 104 7.11 2.51 -2.37
CA HIS A 104 6.63 1.55 -1.39
C HIS A 104 6.96 0.11 -1.81
N GLU A 105 6.80 -0.22 -3.08
CA GLU A 105 7.25 -1.49 -3.65
C GLU A 105 8.76 -1.66 -3.49
N GLN A 106 9.53 -0.64 -3.84
CA GLN A 106 10.98 -0.66 -3.74
C GLN A 106 11.46 -0.88 -2.29
N MET A 107 10.85 -0.23 -1.29
CA MET A 107 11.15 -0.48 0.13
C MET A 107 10.84 -1.91 0.55
N ALA A 108 9.74 -2.47 0.09
CA ALA A 108 9.32 -3.84 0.41
C ALA A 108 10.26 -4.87 -0.21
N ILE A 109 10.67 -4.67 -1.47
CA ILE A 109 11.65 -5.51 -2.17
C ILE A 109 12.99 -5.52 -1.41
N GLN A 110 13.48 -4.37 -0.99
CA GLN A 110 14.72 -4.27 -0.21
C GLN A 110 14.64 -5.03 1.12
N CYS A 111 13.47 -5.04 1.78
CA CYS A 111 13.28 -5.81 3.00
C CYS A 111 13.39 -7.31 2.75
N VAL A 112 12.80 -7.83 1.68
CA VAL A 112 12.85 -9.27 1.36
C VAL A 112 14.25 -9.70 0.88
N GLN A 113 14.95 -8.83 0.17
CA GLN A 113 16.33 -9.07 -0.28
C GLN A 113 17.39 -8.89 0.82
N SER A 114 16.99 -8.34 1.97
CA SER A 114 17.88 -8.15 3.11
C SER A 114 18.13 -9.46 3.87
N ASP A 115 18.98 -9.36 4.90
CA ASP A 115 19.32 -10.47 5.81
C ASP A 115 18.16 -10.93 6.69
N GLY A 116 16.97 -10.36 6.52
CA GLY A 116 15.78 -10.64 7.33
C GLY A 116 15.80 -10.05 8.73
N SER A 117 16.79 -9.22 9.04
CA SER A 117 16.89 -8.57 10.35
C SER A 117 15.74 -7.58 10.59
N PHE A 118 15.37 -7.41 11.85
CA PHE A 118 14.35 -6.42 12.23
C PHE A 118 14.74 -5.00 11.81
N GLU A 119 16.01 -4.64 11.90
CA GLU A 119 16.50 -3.32 11.52
C GLU A 119 16.34 -3.04 10.02
N ALA A 120 16.49 -4.06 9.18
CA ALA A 120 16.26 -3.94 7.73
C ALA A 120 14.77 -3.73 7.41
N TRP A 121 13.86 -4.36 8.16
CA TRP A 121 12.42 -4.26 7.96
C TRP A 121 11.80 -3.00 8.57
N LYS A 122 12.38 -2.47 9.64
CA LYS A 122 11.86 -1.34 10.41
C LYS A 122 11.50 -0.10 9.57
N PRO A 123 12.32 0.35 8.61
CA PRO A 123 11.98 1.52 7.79
C PRO A 123 10.72 1.35 6.97
N TRP A 124 10.53 0.19 6.35
CA TRP A 124 9.32 -0.12 5.60
C TRP A 124 8.10 -0.24 6.52
N MET A 125 8.23 -0.99 7.63
CA MET A 125 7.16 -1.15 8.62
C MET A 125 6.65 0.19 9.17
N GLN A 126 7.54 1.16 9.37
CA GLN A 126 7.18 2.50 9.86
C GLN A 126 6.46 3.36 8.80
N ARG A 127 6.59 3.03 7.51
CA ARG A 127 5.99 3.77 6.41
C ARG A 127 4.68 3.18 5.89
N GLY A 128 4.18 2.13 6.50
CA GLY A 128 2.91 1.51 6.13
C GLY A 128 2.99 0.01 5.87
N GLY A 129 4.19 -0.58 5.80
CA GLY A 129 4.41 -2.00 5.54
C GLY A 129 3.73 -2.95 6.51
N LYS A 130 3.42 -2.47 7.72
CA LYS A 130 2.67 -3.24 8.72
C LYS A 130 1.31 -3.70 8.21
N SER A 131 0.59 -2.85 7.48
CA SER A 131 -0.71 -3.23 6.91
C SER A 131 -0.57 -4.27 5.81
N THR A 132 0.47 -4.13 4.97
CA THR A 132 0.80 -5.13 3.95
C THR A 132 1.12 -6.47 4.59
N TYR A 133 2.05 -6.51 5.54
CA TYR A 133 2.40 -7.75 6.23
C TYR A 133 1.19 -8.41 6.91
N ALA A 134 0.37 -7.61 7.60
CA ALA A 134 -0.86 -8.08 8.22
C ALA A 134 -1.85 -8.67 7.21
N SER A 135 -1.99 -8.07 6.02
CA SER A 135 -2.89 -8.57 4.99
C SER A 135 -2.47 -9.95 4.43
N TYR A 136 -1.17 -10.20 4.30
CA TYR A 136 -0.66 -11.53 3.92
C TYR A 136 -0.88 -12.57 5.02
N ILE A 137 -0.69 -12.21 6.29
CA ILE A 137 -0.99 -13.12 7.41
C ILE A 137 -2.48 -13.50 7.41
N VAL A 138 -3.34 -12.53 7.16
CA VAL A 138 -4.79 -12.75 7.06
C VAL A 138 -5.10 -13.67 5.87
N GLN A 139 -4.55 -13.42 4.70
CA GLN A 139 -4.76 -14.23 3.50
C GLN A 139 -4.25 -15.67 3.67
N ALA A 140 -3.17 -15.86 4.40
CA ALA A 140 -2.60 -17.17 4.75
C ALA A 140 -3.27 -17.83 5.96
N ASN A 141 -4.42 -17.33 6.46
CA ASN A 141 -5.12 -17.84 7.64
C ASN A 141 -4.26 -17.91 8.92
N GLY A 142 -3.33 -16.99 9.06
CA GLY A 142 -2.43 -16.91 10.20
C GLY A 142 -1.19 -17.79 10.09
N ASP A 143 -1.00 -18.52 9.02
CA ASP A 143 0.23 -19.25 8.73
C ASP A 143 1.33 -18.26 8.31
N LEU A 144 2.30 -18.01 9.20
CA LEU A 144 3.38 -17.07 8.95
C LEU A 144 4.34 -17.52 7.84
N TYR A 145 4.56 -18.81 7.73
CA TYR A 145 5.43 -19.35 6.69
C TYR A 145 4.79 -19.15 5.32
N GLU A 146 3.53 -19.51 5.18
CA GLU A 146 2.78 -19.33 3.96
C GLU A 146 2.61 -17.83 3.60
N ALA A 147 2.35 -16.98 4.58
CA ALA A 147 2.28 -15.53 4.39
C ALA A 147 3.59 -14.96 3.84
N LYS A 148 4.73 -15.37 4.41
CA LYS A 148 6.06 -14.93 3.94
C LYS A 148 6.37 -15.46 2.54
N ARG A 149 5.97 -16.71 2.25
CA ARG A 149 6.17 -17.31 0.93
C ARG A 149 5.40 -16.53 -0.14
N GLN A 150 4.10 -16.32 0.08
CA GLN A 150 3.24 -15.55 -0.84
C GLN A 150 3.78 -14.12 -1.02
N MET A 151 4.15 -13.47 0.07
CA MET A 151 4.71 -12.12 0.04
C MET A 151 6.02 -12.07 -0.76
N ALA A 152 6.91 -13.04 -0.57
CA ALA A 152 8.16 -13.10 -1.31
C ALA A 152 7.93 -13.29 -2.82
N GLU A 153 6.99 -14.15 -3.21
CA GLU A 153 6.61 -14.36 -4.61
C GLU A 153 6.04 -13.11 -5.26
N ASP A 154 5.16 -12.40 -4.54
CA ASP A 154 4.61 -11.15 -5.03
C ASP A 154 5.68 -10.06 -5.14
N PHE A 155 6.61 -9.99 -4.18
CA PHE A 155 7.67 -8.97 -4.19
C PHE A 155 8.75 -9.27 -5.25
N MET A 156 8.99 -10.53 -5.58
CA MET A 156 9.79 -10.87 -6.76
C MET A 156 9.14 -10.36 -8.06
N TRP A 157 7.81 -10.47 -8.17
CA TRP A 157 7.10 -9.88 -9.30
C TRP A 157 7.17 -8.35 -9.29
N LEU A 158 7.02 -7.69 -8.13
CA LEU A 158 7.17 -6.23 -8.01
C LEU A 158 8.54 -5.75 -8.49
N ASP A 159 9.59 -6.54 -8.29
CA ASP A 159 10.95 -6.19 -8.72
C ASP A 159 11.10 -6.18 -10.25
N THR A 160 10.26 -6.91 -10.97
CA THR A 160 10.24 -6.93 -12.44
C THR A 160 9.49 -5.76 -13.07
N LEU A 161 8.75 -4.97 -12.30
CA LEU A 161 7.92 -3.90 -12.82
C LEU A 161 8.76 -2.75 -13.39
N PRO A 162 8.35 -2.16 -14.54
CA PRO A 162 9.00 -0.99 -15.08
C PRO A 162 8.87 0.20 -14.11
N THR A 163 9.87 1.08 -14.10
CA THR A 163 9.87 2.33 -13.32
C THR A 163 9.27 3.50 -14.10
N GLN A 164 9.15 3.36 -15.39
CA GLN A 164 8.51 4.33 -16.28
C GLN A 164 8.03 3.66 -17.58
N ILE A 165 7.06 4.28 -18.24
CA ILE A 165 6.58 3.96 -19.58
C ILE A 165 6.65 5.22 -20.43
N VAL A 166 7.17 5.13 -21.65
CA VAL A 166 7.37 6.25 -22.55
C VAL A 166 6.67 5.98 -23.88
N LEU A 167 5.64 6.74 -24.18
CA LEU A 167 4.89 6.71 -25.42
C LEU A 167 5.15 8.00 -26.23
N ASP A 168 4.62 8.13 -27.44
CA ASP A 168 4.88 9.27 -28.32
C ASP A 168 4.52 10.62 -27.69
N HIS A 169 3.39 10.68 -27.00
CA HIS A 169 2.86 11.90 -26.40
C HIS A 169 2.67 11.85 -24.88
N LEU A 170 2.99 10.73 -24.25
CA LEU A 170 2.73 10.47 -22.84
C LEU A 170 3.95 9.86 -22.15
N ARG A 171 4.13 10.18 -20.87
CA ARG A 171 5.02 9.47 -19.94
C ARG A 171 4.26 9.07 -18.69
N PHE A 172 4.54 7.90 -18.18
CA PHE A 172 4.03 7.43 -16.92
C PHE A 172 5.22 7.12 -16.01
N VAL A 173 5.20 7.67 -14.80
CA VAL A 173 6.28 7.50 -13.80
C VAL A 173 5.67 7.58 -12.42
N HIS A 174 6.32 6.96 -11.40
CA HIS A 174 5.77 7.01 -10.06
C HIS A 174 5.90 8.41 -9.43
N ALA A 175 7.12 8.99 -9.35
CA ALA A 175 7.33 10.26 -8.65
C ALA A 175 7.61 11.46 -9.54
N GLY A 176 8.39 11.31 -10.60
CA GLY A 176 8.76 12.39 -11.50
C GLY A 176 10.18 12.27 -12.03
N TYR A 177 10.74 13.40 -12.48
CA TYR A 177 12.07 13.48 -13.08
C TYR A 177 12.87 14.64 -12.47
N ASP A 178 14.18 14.48 -12.27
CA ASP A 178 15.05 15.60 -11.91
C ASP A 178 15.29 16.48 -13.16
N PRO A 179 14.83 17.72 -13.18
CA PRO A 179 14.97 18.60 -14.34
C PRO A 179 16.42 18.98 -14.65
N ARG A 180 17.35 18.70 -13.74
CA ARG A 180 18.79 18.99 -13.91
C ARG A 180 19.55 17.86 -14.61
N MET A 181 18.88 16.74 -14.86
CA MET A 181 19.47 15.53 -15.47
C MET A 181 18.76 15.19 -16.78
N PRO A 182 19.49 14.68 -17.78
CA PRO A 182 18.85 14.10 -18.97
C PRO A 182 17.86 13.00 -18.61
N LEU A 183 16.74 12.92 -19.33
CA LEU A 183 15.65 11.99 -19.03
C LEU A 183 16.06 10.51 -19.09
N ASP A 184 17.03 10.17 -19.92
CA ASP A 184 17.59 8.82 -20.12
C ASP A 184 18.67 8.45 -19.07
N MET A 185 19.11 9.41 -18.27
CA MET A 185 20.12 9.21 -17.21
C MET A 185 19.54 9.07 -15.83
N GLN A 186 18.23 9.09 -15.68
CA GLN A 186 17.54 9.05 -14.39
C GLN A 186 17.33 7.60 -13.94
N GLY A 187 17.51 7.35 -12.65
CA GLY A 187 17.36 6.04 -12.03
C GLY A 187 16.20 5.98 -11.05
N GLU A 188 16.12 4.88 -10.31
CA GLU A 188 15.08 4.68 -9.29
C GLU A 188 15.03 5.81 -8.24
N LYS A 189 16.17 6.43 -7.96
CA LYS A 189 16.23 7.53 -6.99
C LYS A 189 15.35 8.71 -7.42
N GLU A 190 15.43 9.10 -8.68
CA GLU A 190 14.64 10.20 -9.23
C GLU A 190 13.22 9.73 -9.51
N LEU A 191 13.09 8.64 -10.26
CA LEU A 191 11.79 8.15 -10.75
C LEU A 191 10.81 7.73 -9.64
N LEU A 192 11.33 7.29 -8.47
CA LEU A 192 10.50 6.79 -7.37
C LEU A 192 10.40 7.73 -6.16
N TRP A 193 11.29 8.73 -6.03
CA TRP A 193 11.41 9.49 -4.77
C TRP A 193 11.40 11.00 -4.92
N ILE A 194 11.59 11.55 -6.11
CA ILE A 194 11.67 13.01 -6.31
C ILE A 194 10.36 13.69 -5.92
N ARG A 195 10.46 14.93 -5.46
CA ARG A 195 9.28 15.74 -5.07
C ARG A 195 9.39 17.16 -5.63
N LYS A 196 9.70 18.12 -4.78
CA LYS A 196 9.61 19.57 -5.08
C LYS A 196 10.43 19.99 -6.30
N GLU A 197 11.59 19.44 -6.47
CA GLU A 197 12.49 19.71 -7.60
C GLU A 197 11.81 19.42 -8.95
N TRP A 198 10.87 18.46 -8.95
CA TRP A 198 10.10 18.07 -10.12
C TRP A 198 8.93 19.04 -10.41
N PHE A 199 7.93 19.07 -9.52
CA PHE A 199 6.67 19.75 -9.81
C PHE A 199 6.72 21.27 -9.61
N GLN A 200 7.76 21.81 -8.99
CA GLN A 200 8.03 23.25 -8.88
C GLN A 200 8.94 23.78 -10.00
N HIS A 201 9.38 22.90 -10.90
CA HIS A 201 10.17 23.33 -12.05
C HIS A 201 9.32 24.16 -13.02
N GLU A 202 9.86 25.31 -13.42
CA GLU A 202 9.25 26.16 -14.43
C GLU A 202 9.47 25.56 -15.82
N GLY A 203 8.39 25.29 -16.54
CA GLY A 203 8.42 24.71 -17.88
C GLY A 203 8.25 23.20 -17.94
N ALA A 204 8.42 22.66 -19.13
CA ALA A 204 8.28 21.22 -19.39
C ALA A 204 9.63 20.51 -19.30
N VAL A 205 9.73 19.48 -18.45
CA VAL A 205 10.92 18.61 -18.42
C VAL A 205 10.96 17.70 -19.65
N ASP A 206 9.80 17.28 -20.14
CA ASP A 206 9.64 16.66 -21.46
C ASP A 206 8.74 17.53 -22.34
N PRO A 207 9.29 18.31 -23.30
CA PRO A 207 8.52 19.23 -24.11
C PRO A 207 7.60 18.56 -25.13
N ALA A 208 7.73 17.25 -25.34
CA ALA A 208 6.91 16.48 -26.29
C ALA A 208 5.76 15.73 -25.60
N ARG A 209 5.83 15.53 -24.28
CA ARG A 209 4.96 14.58 -23.57
C ARG A 209 4.34 15.15 -22.31
N THR A 210 3.06 14.84 -22.11
CA THR A 210 2.44 14.99 -20.79
C THR A 210 2.95 13.88 -19.86
N VAL A 211 3.40 14.24 -18.68
CA VAL A 211 3.90 13.29 -17.67
C VAL A 211 2.84 13.04 -16.60
N PHE A 212 2.38 11.81 -16.47
CA PHE A 212 1.51 11.39 -15.37
C PHE A 212 2.35 10.85 -14.21
N PHE A 213 2.07 11.32 -12.99
CA PHE A 213 2.79 10.87 -11.79
C PHE A 213 1.90 10.78 -10.55
N GLY A 214 2.30 9.95 -9.58
CA GLY A 214 1.68 9.74 -8.27
C GLY A 214 2.53 10.32 -7.12
N HIS A 215 2.78 9.52 -6.08
CA HIS A 215 3.75 9.75 -5.00
C HIS A 215 3.53 11.01 -4.15
N THR A 216 3.26 12.12 -4.76
CA THR A 216 3.01 13.40 -4.10
C THR A 216 1.53 13.71 -4.14
N THR A 217 0.89 13.71 -2.96
CA THR A 217 -0.54 14.00 -2.87
C THR A 217 -0.87 15.35 -3.52
N THR A 218 -1.95 15.40 -4.27
CA THR A 218 -2.36 16.58 -5.04
C THR A 218 -2.57 17.82 -4.19
N THR A 219 -2.92 17.66 -2.90
CA THR A 219 -2.96 18.76 -1.93
C THR A 219 -1.61 19.47 -1.72
N LYS A 220 -0.49 18.78 -1.96
CA LYS A 220 0.85 19.38 -1.91
C LYS A 220 1.23 20.05 -3.22
N LEU A 221 0.47 19.79 -4.27
CA LEU A 221 0.60 20.45 -5.59
C LEU A 221 -0.26 21.70 -5.68
N GLY A 222 -1.08 21.99 -4.64
CA GLY A 222 -1.92 23.17 -4.57
C GLY A 222 -3.41 22.92 -4.84
N ASP A 223 -3.80 21.67 -5.11
CA ASP A 223 -5.18 21.31 -5.42
C ASP A 223 -5.99 20.93 -4.18
N ALA A 224 -7.31 20.88 -4.35
CA ALA A 224 -8.21 20.42 -3.30
C ALA A 224 -8.05 18.92 -3.04
N ALA A 225 -8.31 18.50 -1.80
CA ALA A 225 -8.25 17.09 -1.43
C ALA A 225 -9.24 16.25 -2.27
N GLY A 226 -8.75 15.15 -2.83
CA GLY A 226 -9.53 14.26 -3.69
C GLY A 226 -9.64 14.69 -5.15
N GLU A 227 -8.99 15.80 -5.53
CA GLU A 227 -8.92 16.28 -6.92
C GLU A 227 -7.61 15.84 -7.59
N VAL A 228 -7.66 15.61 -8.90
CA VAL A 228 -6.48 15.42 -9.76
C VAL A 228 -5.83 16.78 -10.00
N ALA A 229 -4.52 16.85 -9.95
CA ALA A 229 -3.78 18.08 -10.18
C ALA A 229 -3.28 18.17 -11.63
N TYR A 230 -3.40 19.32 -12.22
CA TYR A 230 -2.87 19.60 -13.57
C TYR A 230 -1.84 20.71 -13.52
N SER A 231 -0.78 20.56 -14.30
CA SER A 231 0.22 21.62 -14.44
C SER A 231 -0.41 22.92 -14.90
N PRO A 232 -0.03 24.07 -14.30
CA PRO A 232 -0.39 25.37 -14.85
C PRO A 232 0.33 25.67 -16.17
N ASN A 233 1.44 24.97 -16.44
CA ASN A 233 2.19 25.08 -17.68
C ASN A 233 1.67 24.10 -18.73
N VAL A 234 1.64 24.52 -19.98
CA VAL A 234 1.18 23.69 -21.09
C VAL A 234 2.28 23.46 -22.13
N LEU A 235 2.16 22.36 -22.84
CA LEU A 235 2.96 22.04 -24.01
C LEU A 235 2.53 22.91 -25.21
N SER A 236 3.28 22.88 -26.29
CA SER A 236 2.99 23.65 -27.51
C SER A 236 1.63 23.34 -28.16
N ASP A 237 1.09 22.17 -27.89
CA ASP A 237 -0.24 21.71 -28.36
C ASP A 237 -1.37 21.94 -27.34
N GLY A 238 -1.11 22.61 -26.22
CA GLY A 238 -2.09 22.94 -25.18
C GLY A 238 -2.30 21.89 -24.13
N ARG A 239 -1.69 20.71 -24.22
CA ARG A 239 -1.75 19.69 -23.17
C ARG A 239 -0.98 20.13 -21.91
N PRO A 240 -1.41 19.74 -20.69
CA PRO A 240 -0.64 20.03 -19.49
C PRO A 240 0.74 19.36 -19.55
N THR A 241 1.78 20.01 -19.03
CA THR A 241 3.12 19.42 -18.97
C THR A 241 3.17 18.20 -18.03
N TRP A 242 2.33 18.19 -16.99
CA TRP A 242 2.17 17.04 -16.09
C TRP A 242 0.76 16.94 -15.48
N VAL A 243 0.41 15.73 -15.03
CA VAL A 243 -0.81 15.41 -14.30
C VAL A 243 -0.46 14.65 -13.03
N GLY A 244 -0.79 15.20 -11.87
CA GLY A 244 -0.59 14.59 -10.55
C GLY A 244 -1.79 13.75 -10.14
N MET A 245 -1.56 12.46 -9.87
CA MET A 245 -2.60 11.44 -9.73
C MET A 245 -2.82 10.94 -8.30
N ASP A 246 -1.94 11.25 -7.32
CA ASP A 246 -2.12 10.82 -5.92
C ASP A 246 -3.17 11.69 -5.22
N VAL A 247 -4.43 11.37 -5.43
CA VAL A 247 -5.56 12.07 -4.80
C VAL A 247 -5.73 11.69 -3.31
N GLY A 248 -4.95 10.71 -2.83
CA GLY A 248 -4.88 10.33 -1.41
C GLY A 248 -5.95 9.34 -0.98
N ALA A 249 -5.83 8.08 -1.39
CA ALA A 249 -6.75 7.00 -1.03
C ALA A 249 -6.96 6.85 0.48
N TYR A 250 -5.93 7.17 1.29
CA TYR A 250 -5.92 7.07 2.76
C TYR A 250 -6.07 8.41 3.49
N ASN A 251 -6.27 9.52 2.80
CA ASN A 251 -6.37 10.84 3.42
C ASN A 251 -7.59 10.94 4.36
N HIS A 252 -7.53 11.86 5.33
CA HIS A 252 -8.65 12.11 6.23
C HIS A 252 -9.75 12.95 5.59
N VAL A 253 -9.39 13.78 4.62
CA VAL A 253 -10.29 14.66 3.89
C VAL A 253 -10.41 14.15 2.46
N ALA A 254 -11.64 13.90 2.02
CA ALA A 254 -11.99 13.41 0.68
C ALA A 254 -11.09 12.26 0.16
N PRO A 255 -10.89 11.17 0.95
CA PRO A 255 -10.08 10.04 0.48
C PRO A 255 -10.73 9.38 -0.74
N GLY A 256 -9.93 9.02 -1.72
CA GLY A 256 -10.44 8.39 -2.93
C GLY A 256 -9.35 7.93 -3.87
N LEU A 257 -9.78 7.31 -4.97
CA LEU A 257 -8.98 7.02 -6.14
C LEU A 257 -9.56 7.79 -7.33
N ALA A 258 -8.70 8.15 -8.26
CA ALA A 258 -9.08 8.75 -9.52
C ALA A 258 -8.43 7.99 -10.68
N ALA A 259 -9.17 7.85 -11.77
CA ALA A 259 -8.67 7.38 -13.04
C ALA A 259 -8.84 8.51 -14.07
N VAL A 260 -7.77 8.84 -14.78
CA VAL A 260 -7.79 9.82 -15.88
C VAL A 260 -7.54 9.08 -17.18
N GLU A 261 -8.41 9.28 -18.15
CA GLU A 261 -8.18 8.84 -19.53
C GLU A 261 -7.07 9.70 -20.13
N ALA A 262 -6.00 9.04 -20.59
CA ALA A 262 -4.71 9.68 -20.82
C ALA A 262 -4.69 10.68 -21.99
N THR A 263 -5.58 10.54 -22.97
CA THR A 263 -5.64 11.39 -24.16
C THR A 263 -6.66 12.51 -24.04
N THR A 264 -7.81 12.26 -23.43
CA THR A 264 -8.90 13.24 -23.28
C THR A 264 -8.89 13.96 -21.94
N PHE A 265 -8.07 13.51 -21.00
CA PHE A 265 -8.03 13.99 -19.60
C PHE A 265 -9.36 13.86 -18.83
N ARG A 266 -10.29 13.04 -19.34
CA ARG A 266 -11.54 12.75 -18.65
C ARG A 266 -11.25 11.99 -17.35
N CYS A 267 -11.70 12.54 -16.23
CA CYS A 267 -11.50 11.99 -14.91
C CYS A 267 -12.73 11.24 -14.40
N VAL A 268 -12.52 10.04 -13.85
CA VAL A 268 -13.51 9.26 -13.09
C VAL A 268 -13.00 9.10 -11.68
N LYS A 269 -13.80 9.47 -10.68
CA LYS A 269 -13.42 9.42 -9.26
C LYS A 269 -14.22 8.37 -8.51
N GLN A 270 -13.59 7.74 -7.55
CA GLN A 270 -14.19 6.79 -6.62
C GLN A 270 -13.77 7.15 -5.20
N PRO A 271 -14.68 7.65 -4.35
CA PRO A 271 -14.40 7.85 -2.93
C PRO A 271 -13.99 6.53 -2.27
N THR A 272 -13.03 6.60 -1.35
CA THR A 272 -12.60 5.40 -0.60
C THR A 272 -13.78 4.78 0.13
N LEU A 273 -14.04 3.52 -0.13
CA LEU A 273 -15.12 2.75 0.48
C LEU A 273 -14.88 2.60 1.99
N ARG A 274 -15.98 2.46 2.74
CA ARG A 274 -15.91 2.39 4.21
C ARG A 274 -15.10 1.18 4.71
N CYS A 275 -15.16 0.06 4.01
CA CYS A 275 -14.37 -1.13 4.33
C CYS A 275 -12.87 -0.87 4.23
N ASP A 276 -12.42 -0.14 3.21
CA ASP A 276 -11.01 0.22 3.03
C ASP A 276 -10.50 1.28 4.03
N ARG A 277 -11.38 1.98 4.74
CA ARG A 277 -11.01 2.96 5.78
C ARG A 277 -10.78 2.34 7.16
N TRP A 278 -10.93 1.05 7.28
CA TRP A 278 -10.94 0.37 8.55
C TRP A 278 -9.60 0.44 9.30
N PHE A 279 -8.48 0.23 8.63
CA PHE A 279 -7.15 0.30 9.22
C PHE A 279 -6.77 1.70 9.70
N GLU A 280 -7.15 2.73 8.97
CA GLU A 280 -6.89 4.13 9.36
C GLU A 280 -7.56 4.53 10.68
N ARG A 281 -8.80 4.07 10.90
CA ARG A 281 -9.52 4.34 12.15
C ARG A 281 -8.84 3.72 13.36
N ILE A 282 -8.16 2.62 13.16
CA ILE A 282 -7.41 1.92 14.21
C ILE A 282 -6.14 2.70 14.55
N ASP A 283 -5.36 3.06 13.55
CA ASP A 283 -4.08 3.76 13.75
C ASP A 283 -4.28 5.16 14.38
N THR A 284 -5.26 5.93 13.94
CA THR A 284 -5.54 7.26 14.50
C THR A 284 -6.02 7.23 15.95
N ARG A 285 -6.75 6.18 16.38
CA ARG A 285 -7.16 6.04 17.78
C ARG A 285 -6.01 5.57 18.68
N ALA A 286 -5.13 4.72 18.18
CA ALA A 286 -3.92 4.32 18.89
C ALA A 286 -3.01 5.54 19.13
N LYS A 287 -2.80 6.38 18.12
CA LYS A 287 -2.02 7.63 18.22
C LYS A 287 -2.64 8.66 19.17
N ARG A 288 -3.97 8.77 19.23
CA ARG A 288 -4.65 9.68 20.19
C ARG A 288 -4.57 9.21 21.64
N LYS A 289 -4.50 7.90 21.89
CA LYS A 289 -4.32 7.34 23.24
C LYS A 289 -2.88 7.36 23.72
N SER A 290 -1.89 7.33 22.81
CA SER A 290 -0.47 7.37 23.17
C SER A 290 0.03 8.75 23.58
N LYS A 291 -0.66 9.84 23.20
CA LYS A 291 -0.31 11.20 23.67
C LYS A 291 -0.52 11.42 25.16
N GLY A 292 -1.10 10.48 25.89
CA GLY A 292 -1.37 10.59 27.35
C GLY A 292 -0.39 9.87 28.27
N LYS A 293 0.48 9.00 27.81
CA LYS A 293 1.61 8.39 28.55
C LYS A 293 2.54 7.77 27.54
N GLU A 294 3.73 8.33 27.34
CA GLU A 294 4.86 7.62 26.78
C GLU A 294 5.18 6.42 27.70
N ARG A 295 4.56 5.30 27.43
CA ARG A 295 5.13 4.03 27.80
C ARG A 295 6.21 3.75 26.78
N VAL A 296 7.41 4.17 27.09
CA VAL A 296 8.63 3.61 26.51
C VAL A 296 8.45 2.10 26.52
N TRP A 297 8.37 1.51 25.36
CA TRP A 297 8.39 0.07 25.20
C TRP A 297 9.79 -0.42 25.60
N LYS A 298 9.98 -0.67 26.90
CA LYS A 298 11.13 -1.44 27.38
C LYS A 298 10.86 -2.90 27.02
N GLY A 299 11.46 -3.38 25.97
CA GLY A 299 11.26 -4.74 25.47
C GLY A 299 11.42 -4.86 23.98
N GLU A 300 12.23 -4.01 23.34
CA GLU A 300 12.54 -4.10 21.91
C GLU A 300 13.23 -5.41 21.51
N GLU A 301 13.77 -6.15 22.47
CA GLU A 301 14.57 -7.36 22.23
C GLU A 301 13.74 -8.63 21.98
N ASN A 302 12.41 -8.61 22.13
CA ASN A 302 11.55 -9.79 21.99
C ASN A 302 10.22 -9.55 21.28
N LEU A 303 10.10 -8.55 20.42
CA LEU A 303 8.96 -8.43 19.51
C LEU A 303 9.03 -9.54 18.46
N ARG A 304 8.52 -10.71 18.80
CA ARG A 304 8.22 -11.74 17.82
C ARG A 304 7.28 -11.12 16.79
N GLU A 305 7.43 -11.47 15.53
CA GLU A 305 6.61 -11.01 14.39
C GLU A 305 5.10 -11.05 14.68
N ALA A 306 4.66 -12.01 15.48
CA ALA A 306 3.31 -12.15 16.00
C ALA A 306 2.79 -10.91 16.77
N ASP A 307 3.64 -10.22 17.52
CA ASP A 307 3.23 -9.07 18.32
C ASP A 307 2.95 -7.85 17.45
N VAL A 308 3.58 -7.77 16.29
CA VAL A 308 3.34 -6.71 15.31
C VAL A 308 1.96 -6.88 14.68
N ALA A 309 1.61 -8.07 14.22
CA ALA A 309 0.30 -8.35 13.62
C ALA A 309 -0.85 -8.13 14.63
N MET A 310 -0.67 -8.60 15.88
CA MET A 310 -1.67 -8.44 16.94
C MET A 310 -1.84 -7.01 17.42
N SER A 311 -0.79 -6.20 17.46
CA SER A 311 -0.92 -4.82 17.93
C SER A 311 -1.74 -3.95 16.97
N PHE A 312 -1.86 -4.33 15.71
CA PHE A 312 -2.54 -3.55 14.67
C PHE A 312 -3.95 -4.02 14.34
N GLY A 313 -4.22 -5.31 14.27
CA GLY A 313 -5.52 -5.80 13.84
C GLY A 313 -6.47 -6.09 15.00
N LEU A 314 -6.14 -7.09 15.79
CA LEU A 314 -7.08 -7.68 16.75
C LEU A 314 -7.26 -6.88 18.04
N LYS A 315 -6.21 -6.25 18.60
CA LYS A 315 -6.37 -5.42 19.81
C LYS A 315 -7.27 -4.22 19.60
N ALA A 316 -7.17 -3.59 18.44
CA ALA A 316 -7.99 -2.43 18.15
C ALA A 316 -9.44 -2.82 17.83
N LEU A 317 -9.68 -3.95 17.17
CA LEU A 317 -11.00 -4.51 16.92
C LEU A 317 -11.64 -5.03 18.20
N ALA A 318 -10.90 -5.77 18.98
CA ALA A 318 -11.35 -6.28 20.28
C ALA A 318 -11.75 -5.14 21.23
N GLY A 319 -11.06 -4.00 21.17
CA GLY A 319 -11.41 -2.82 21.99
C GLY A 319 -12.73 -2.13 21.62
N ARG A 320 -13.37 -2.49 20.51
CA ARG A 320 -14.66 -1.92 20.06
C ARG A 320 -15.85 -2.84 20.30
N ALA A 321 -15.61 -4.11 20.50
CA ALA A 321 -16.68 -5.10 20.68
C ALA A 321 -17.00 -5.31 22.16
N LYS A 322 -18.24 -5.66 22.43
CA LYS A 322 -18.67 -6.03 23.80
C LYS A 322 -18.11 -7.38 24.23
N SER A 323 -17.71 -8.22 23.26
CA SER A 323 -17.11 -9.54 23.50
C SER A 323 -16.01 -9.83 22.48
N ALA A 324 -15.12 -10.78 22.78
CA ALA A 324 -14.07 -11.22 21.87
C ALA A 324 -14.64 -11.86 20.60
N SER A 325 -15.70 -12.65 20.73
CA SER A 325 -16.38 -13.27 19.57
C SER A 325 -17.01 -12.22 18.66
N THR A 326 -17.63 -11.18 19.21
CA THR A 326 -18.18 -10.07 18.43
C THR A 326 -17.07 -9.29 17.70
N ALA A 327 -15.91 -9.11 18.36
CA ALA A 327 -14.76 -8.46 17.73
C ALA A 327 -14.23 -9.28 16.55
N THR A 328 -14.12 -10.60 16.73
CA THR A 328 -13.65 -11.52 15.67
C THR A 328 -14.60 -11.54 14.48
N LEU A 329 -15.91 -11.67 14.73
CA LEU A 329 -16.95 -11.65 13.69
C LEU A 329 -16.96 -10.34 12.90
N ARG A 330 -16.80 -9.23 13.60
CA ARG A 330 -16.77 -7.93 12.98
C ARG A 330 -15.51 -7.75 12.11
N ALA A 331 -14.35 -8.19 12.62
CA ALA A 331 -13.10 -8.20 11.85
C ALA A 331 -13.25 -9.02 10.58
N GLN A 332 -13.79 -10.22 10.71
CA GLN A 332 -14.05 -11.10 9.57
C GLN A 332 -14.93 -10.43 8.53
N ARG A 333 -16.08 -9.90 8.94
CA ARG A 333 -17.02 -9.24 8.02
C ARG A 333 -16.38 -8.03 7.32
N GLU A 334 -15.69 -7.17 8.07
CA GLU A 334 -15.03 -5.99 7.51
C GLU A 334 -13.93 -6.38 6.51
N LEU A 335 -13.27 -7.51 6.69
CA LEU A 335 -12.26 -8.03 5.76
C LEU A 335 -12.88 -8.75 4.56
N GLU A 336 -13.97 -9.49 4.75
CA GLU A 336 -14.75 -10.09 3.66
C GLU A 336 -15.36 -9.01 2.77
N GLU A 337 -15.92 -7.94 3.34
CA GLU A 337 -16.41 -6.78 2.61
C GLU A 337 -15.30 -6.06 1.84
N ALA A 338 -14.06 -6.13 2.32
CA ALA A 338 -12.88 -5.63 1.63
C ALA A 338 -12.35 -6.56 0.52
N GLY A 339 -13.01 -7.70 0.32
CA GLY A 339 -12.61 -8.71 -0.68
C GLY A 339 -11.50 -9.64 -0.22
N VAL A 340 -11.18 -9.65 1.06
CA VAL A 340 -10.30 -10.65 1.66
C VAL A 340 -11.11 -11.91 1.87
N VAL A 341 -10.79 -12.96 1.13
CA VAL A 341 -11.37 -14.27 1.37
C VAL A 341 -10.67 -14.89 2.56
N PHE A 342 -11.41 -15.01 3.65
CA PHE A 342 -10.99 -15.82 4.78
C PHE A 342 -11.56 -17.21 4.62
N PRO A 343 -10.79 -18.24 4.33
CA PRO A 343 -11.18 -19.60 4.66
C PRO A 343 -11.03 -19.77 6.16
N LEU A 344 -11.89 -19.15 6.93
CA LEU A 344 -11.87 -19.30 8.37
C LEU A 344 -12.33 -20.72 8.74
N GLN A 345 -11.54 -21.39 9.55
CA GLN A 345 -12.11 -22.41 10.39
C GLN A 345 -13.24 -21.76 11.22
N PRO A 346 -14.41 -22.39 11.36
CA PRO A 346 -15.61 -21.73 11.92
C PRO A 346 -15.37 -21.02 13.25
N ASP A 347 -14.41 -21.48 14.04
CA ASP A 347 -14.27 -21.11 15.44
C ASP A 347 -12.97 -20.37 15.78
N ALA A 348 -11.99 -20.39 14.87
CA ALA A 348 -10.71 -19.79 15.14
C ALA A 348 -9.93 -19.45 13.88
N PHE A 349 -9.04 -18.51 13.97
CA PHE A 349 -8.01 -18.25 12.98
C PHE A 349 -6.67 -17.97 13.65
N THR A 350 -5.59 -18.19 12.95
CA THR A 350 -4.24 -18.04 13.49
C THR A 350 -3.58 -16.81 12.87
N ILE A 351 -2.98 -15.96 13.71
CA ILE A 351 -2.18 -14.83 13.29
C ILE A 351 -0.85 -14.89 14.04
N GLY A 352 0.25 -14.97 13.32
CA GLY A 352 1.57 -14.91 13.92
C GLY A 352 1.84 -15.99 14.95
N GLY A 353 1.39 -17.22 14.74
CA GLY A 353 1.49 -18.32 15.71
C GLY A 353 0.50 -18.23 16.88
N TYR A 354 -0.32 -17.19 16.92
CA TYR A 354 -1.40 -17.04 17.89
C TYR A 354 -2.71 -17.48 17.25
N ARG A 355 -3.50 -18.25 18.02
CA ARG A 355 -4.82 -18.66 17.59
C ARG A 355 -5.90 -17.84 18.27
N VAL A 356 -6.71 -17.20 17.48
CA VAL A 356 -7.84 -16.40 17.93
C VAL A 356 -9.10 -17.21 17.78
N TYR A 357 -9.80 -17.39 18.88
CA TYR A 357 -11.03 -18.17 18.91
C TYR A 357 -12.24 -17.29 18.75
N ARG A 358 -13.15 -17.74 17.93
CA ARG A 358 -14.52 -17.31 17.90
C ARG A 358 -15.28 -18.10 18.97
N LYS A 359 -15.67 -17.44 20.02
CA LYS A 359 -16.49 -18.08 21.04
C LYS A 359 -17.92 -18.22 20.53
N SER A 360 -18.40 -19.46 20.36
CA SER A 360 -19.82 -19.69 20.15
C SER A 360 -20.60 -19.49 21.45
N PRO A 361 -21.91 -19.22 21.39
CA PRO A 361 -22.75 -19.11 22.58
C PRO A 361 -22.76 -20.42 23.41
N GLU A 362 -22.44 -21.53 22.82
CA GLU A 362 -22.54 -22.87 23.38
C GLU A 362 -21.21 -23.47 23.84
N GLU A 363 -20.07 -22.87 23.42
CA GLU A 363 -18.75 -23.41 23.75
C GLU A 363 -18.01 -22.53 24.75
N THR A 364 -17.65 -23.17 25.84
CA THR A 364 -16.79 -22.55 26.85
C THR A 364 -15.31 -22.73 26.53
N ASP A 365 -14.92 -23.75 25.76
CA ASP A 365 -13.54 -24.06 25.43
C ASP A 365 -13.39 -24.74 24.07
N ALA A 366 -12.89 -24.04 23.07
CA ALA A 366 -12.47 -24.63 21.80
C ALA A 366 -11.05 -25.18 21.93
N VAL A 367 -10.89 -26.45 21.62
CA VAL A 367 -9.58 -27.14 21.57
C VAL A 367 -8.89 -26.81 20.25
N THR A 368 -7.68 -26.36 20.31
CA THR A 368 -6.92 -25.93 19.15
C THR A 368 -5.78 -26.85 18.81
N ARG A 369 -5.46 -26.92 17.55
CA ARG A 369 -4.27 -27.58 17.02
C ARG A 369 -3.32 -26.55 16.47
N GLY A 370 -2.10 -26.50 16.96
CA GLY A 370 -1.07 -25.58 16.47
C GLY A 370 0.06 -25.39 17.49
N PRO A 371 1.20 -24.84 17.07
CA PRO A 371 2.39 -24.70 17.94
C PRO A 371 2.16 -23.74 19.10
N THR A 372 1.28 -22.76 18.92
CA THR A 372 0.94 -21.79 19.96
C THR A 372 -0.51 -21.35 19.77
N SER A 373 -1.26 -21.25 20.83
CA SER A 373 -2.65 -20.83 20.79
C SER A 373 -2.96 -19.70 21.77
N PHE A 374 -3.86 -18.85 21.37
CA PHE A 374 -4.33 -17.72 22.18
C PHE A 374 -5.85 -17.70 22.17
N ARG A 375 -6.42 -17.28 23.30
CA ARG A 375 -7.83 -16.90 23.39
C ARG A 375 -7.95 -15.40 23.39
N VAL A 376 -8.90 -14.87 22.62
CA VAL A 376 -9.33 -13.50 22.76
C VAL A 376 -10.52 -13.47 23.71
N TYR A 377 -10.40 -12.77 24.83
CA TYR A 377 -11.47 -12.63 25.79
C TYR A 377 -11.48 -11.25 26.44
N ARG A 378 -12.58 -10.97 27.09
CA ARG A 378 -12.82 -9.68 27.75
C ARG A 378 -12.49 -9.76 29.23
N GLN A 379 -11.72 -8.77 29.70
CA GLN A 379 -11.53 -8.52 31.12
C GLN A 379 -11.72 -7.02 31.38
N ARG A 380 -12.60 -6.65 32.30
CA ARG A 380 -12.87 -5.26 32.69
C ARG A 380 -13.07 -4.34 31.48
N GLU A 381 -14.04 -4.65 30.63
CA GLU A 381 -14.37 -3.88 29.43
C GLU A 381 -13.28 -3.79 28.32
N ARG A 382 -12.20 -4.52 28.46
CA ARG A 382 -11.13 -4.61 27.44
C ARG A 382 -10.98 -6.04 26.99
N CYS A 383 -10.90 -6.23 25.67
CA CYS A 383 -10.48 -7.51 25.10
C CYS A 383 -8.97 -7.62 25.17
N TYR A 384 -8.49 -8.81 25.45
CA TYR A 384 -7.08 -9.16 25.45
C TYR A 384 -6.87 -10.56 24.89
N VAL A 385 -5.61 -10.87 24.56
CA VAL A 385 -5.19 -12.16 24.06
C VAL A 385 -4.29 -12.81 25.11
N ARG A 386 -4.59 -14.04 25.48
CA ARG A 386 -3.76 -14.85 26.37
C ARG A 386 -3.12 -15.99 25.59
N GLN A 387 -1.84 -16.16 25.78
CA GLN A 387 -1.12 -17.31 25.26
C GLN A 387 -1.48 -18.58 26.07
N GLU A 388 -1.76 -19.65 25.35
CA GLU A 388 -1.95 -20.96 25.93
C GLU A 388 -0.80 -21.90 25.51
N PRO A 389 -0.12 -22.54 26.42
CA PRO A 389 0.95 -23.48 26.10
C PRO A 389 0.39 -24.71 25.39
N THR A 390 1.04 -25.10 24.31
CA THR A 390 0.64 -26.24 23.45
C THR A 390 0.71 -27.61 24.10
N ASN A 391 1.38 -27.73 25.25
CA ASN A 391 1.65 -29.03 25.88
C ASN A 391 0.45 -29.68 26.58
N ARG A 392 -0.76 -29.10 26.53
CA ARG A 392 -1.96 -29.71 27.12
C ARG A 392 -2.77 -30.58 26.17
N LEU A 393 -2.28 -30.85 24.96
CA LEU A 393 -3.02 -31.62 23.95
C LEU A 393 -2.61 -33.10 23.83
N GLN A 394 -1.86 -33.63 24.78
CA GLN A 394 -1.53 -35.08 24.75
C GLN A 394 -2.36 -35.95 25.70
N ALA A 395 -3.42 -35.43 26.24
CA ALA A 395 -4.31 -36.22 27.09
C ALA A 395 -5.77 -36.01 26.68
N VAL A 396 -6.18 -36.67 25.60
CA VAL A 396 -7.47 -37.39 25.40
C VAL A 396 -7.30 -38.28 24.17
#